data_da2371d56fb69ee723a7d49ae323cd08
#
_entry.id   da2371d56fb69ee723a7d49ae323cd08
#
_cell.length_a   1.000
_cell.length_b   1.000
_cell.length_c   1.000
_cell.angle_alpha   90.00
_cell.angle_beta   90.00
_cell.angle_gamma   90.00
#
_symmetry.space_group_name_H-M   'P 1'
#
loop_
_entity.id
_entity.type
_entity.pdbx_description
1 polymer ?
#
loop_
_entity_poly.entity_id
_entity_poly.type
_entity_poly.pdbx_seq_one_letter_code
_entity_poly.pdbx_strand_id
1 'polypeptide(L)'
;MKLNRMLSVFALVAALTAASVSFAANGPHTSSKFEGPKANTGTVTHTVENGKSILRVSADFKVPDTPAPTWRVVDSKGNIYTLDAFKVKAGNNEKREVVVPSYVHGIVKVQVYCAWAEVLLGEAGFSSPIT
;
A
#
# COMPACT_ATOMS: atom_id res chain seq x y z
N MET A 1 36.86 66.72 -10.06
CA MET A 1 37.07 65.32 -9.78
C MET A 1 35.92 64.68 -9.13
N LYS A 2 35.26 63.83 -9.83
CA LYS A 2 34.16 63.13 -9.30
C LYS A 2 34.43 61.66 -9.41
N LEU A 3 34.48 61.00 -8.31
CA LEU A 3 34.53 59.57 -8.29
C LEU A 3 33.13 59.04 -8.42
N ASN A 4 32.89 58.35 -9.51
CA ASN A 4 31.68 57.60 -9.64
C ASN A 4 31.83 56.33 -8.85
N ARG A 5 31.14 56.32 -7.78
CA ARG A 5 30.99 55.07 -7.05
C ARG A 5 29.95 54.24 -7.72
N MET A 6 30.41 53.28 -8.43
CA MET A 6 29.53 52.25 -8.89
C MET A 6 29.14 51.37 -7.69
N LEU A 7 27.94 51.54 -7.27
CA LEU A 7 27.33 50.59 -6.37
C LEU A 7 27.05 49.31 -7.16
N SER A 8 27.89 48.36 -6.95
CA SER A 8 27.59 47.01 -7.41
C SER A 8 26.49 46.45 -6.55
N VAL A 9 25.31 46.47 -7.08
CA VAL A 9 24.22 45.71 -6.49
C VAL A 9 24.45 44.27 -6.80
N PHE A 10 24.97 43.56 -5.86
CA PHE A 10 24.94 42.10 -5.92
C PHE A 10 23.53 41.64 -5.69
N ALA A 11 22.84 41.36 -6.77
CA ALA A 11 21.60 40.63 -6.68
C ALA A 11 21.95 39.19 -6.28
N LEU A 12 21.72 38.89 -5.03
CA LEU A 12 21.81 37.54 -4.53
C LEU A 12 20.61 36.78 -5.10
N VAL A 13 20.81 36.12 -6.19
CA VAL A 13 19.83 35.17 -6.69
C VAL A 13 19.92 33.96 -5.78
N ALA A 14 19.04 33.89 -4.81
CA ALA A 14 18.83 32.69 -4.07
C ALA A 14 18.18 31.71 -5.02
N ALA A 15 19.00 30.82 -5.57
CA ALA A 15 18.48 29.68 -6.30
C ALA A 15 17.78 28.77 -5.29
N LEU A 16 16.46 28.86 -5.27
CA LEU A 16 15.66 27.86 -4.59
C LEU A 16 15.80 26.58 -5.39
N THR A 17 16.73 25.75 -4.99
CA THR A 17 16.77 24.38 -5.47
C THR A 17 15.62 23.65 -4.79
N ALA A 18 14.50 23.56 -5.46
CA ALA A 18 13.46 22.65 -5.06
C ALA A 18 14.03 21.23 -5.16
N ALA A 19 14.39 20.65 -4.03
CA ALA A 19 14.75 19.25 -3.99
C ALA A 19 13.48 18.47 -4.29
N SER A 20 13.35 18.01 -5.53
CA SER A 20 12.32 17.04 -5.87
C SER A 20 12.67 15.74 -5.16
N VAL A 21 11.88 15.39 -4.16
CA VAL A 21 11.99 14.10 -3.52
C VAL A 21 11.44 13.07 -4.49
N SER A 22 12.33 12.40 -5.18
CA SER A 22 11.99 11.26 -5.99
C SER A 22 11.77 10.08 -5.06
N PHE A 23 10.53 9.66 -4.91
CA PHE A 23 10.23 8.40 -4.23
C PHE A 23 10.70 7.25 -5.09
N ALA A 24 11.62 6.44 -4.57
CA ALA A 24 12.04 5.24 -5.24
C ALA A 24 10.80 4.35 -5.47
N ALA A 25 10.63 3.84 -6.69
CA ALA A 25 9.51 2.98 -7.07
C ALA A 25 9.40 1.70 -6.23
N ASN A 26 10.43 1.36 -5.45
CA ASN A 26 10.56 0.17 -4.63
C ASN A 26 10.39 0.42 -3.12
N GLY A 27 10.01 1.65 -2.72
CA GLY A 27 9.75 1.95 -1.31
C GLY A 27 8.47 1.25 -0.82
N PRO A 28 8.32 1.08 0.52
CA PRO A 28 7.11 0.51 1.07
C PRO A 28 5.90 1.42 0.78
N HIS A 29 4.82 0.82 0.31
CA HIS A 29 3.54 1.49 0.08
C HIS A 29 2.57 1.05 1.16
N THR A 30 1.92 2.01 1.80
CA THR A 30 0.91 1.72 2.82
C THR A 30 -0.46 2.15 2.32
N SER A 31 -1.43 1.27 2.48
CA SER A 31 -2.83 1.53 2.12
C SER A 31 -3.51 2.48 3.08
N SER A 32 -4.71 2.91 2.73
CA SER A 32 -5.66 3.46 3.69
C SER A 32 -6.03 2.39 4.74
N LYS A 33 -6.66 2.84 5.83
CA LYS A 33 -7.26 1.92 6.80
C LYS A 33 -8.34 1.06 6.14
N PHE A 34 -8.45 -0.18 6.55
CA PHE A 34 -9.56 -1.03 6.14
C PHE A 34 -10.90 -0.43 6.57
N GLU A 35 -11.84 -0.45 5.65
CA GLU A 35 -13.22 -0.03 5.87
C GLU A 35 -14.16 -1.14 5.42
N GLY A 36 -15.13 -1.46 6.25
CA GLY A 36 -16.12 -2.48 5.94
C GLY A 36 -16.88 -2.98 7.16
N PRO A 37 -17.86 -3.85 6.94
CA PRO A 37 -18.73 -4.33 8.02
C PRO A 37 -18.01 -5.23 9.05
N LYS A 38 -16.92 -5.90 8.65
CA LYS A 38 -16.19 -6.84 9.52
C LYS A 38 -14.68 -6.58 9.55
N ALA A 39 -14.07 -6.15 8.45
CA ALA A 39 -12.66 -5.76 8.39
C ALA A 39 -12.58 -4.24 8.34
N ASN A 40 -12.31 -3.62 9.48
CA ASN A 40 -12.34 -2.16 9.67
C ASN A 40 -11.22 -1.65 10.56
N THR A 41 -10.15 -2.40 10.69
CA THR A 41 -8.97 -2.04 11.48
C THR A 41 -7.70 -2.26 10.65
N GLY A 42 -6.67 -1.48 10.96
CA GLY A 42 -5.34 -1.67 10.37
C GLY A 42 -5.23 -1.24 8.91
N THR A 43 -4.04 -1.45 8.39
CA THR A 43 -3.63 -1.11 7.02
C THR A 43 -2.88 -2.28 6.38
N VAL A 44 -2.57 -2.16 5.09
CA VAL A 44 -1.70 -3.09 4.37
C VAL A 44 -0.46 -2.36 3.90
N THR A 45 0.70 -2.95 4.10
CA THR A 45 1.96 -2.46 3.53
C THR A 45 2.43 -3.40 2.43
N HIS A 46 2.83 -2.82 1.30
CA HIS A 46 3.45 -3.52 0.20
C HIS A 46 4.95 -3.32 0.24
N THR A 47 5.70 -4.41 0.15
CA THR A 47 7.15 -4.41 0.01
C THR A 47 7.58 -5.36 -1.10
N VAL A 48 8.80 -5.16 -1.60
CA VAL A 48 9.44 -6.11 -2.50
C VAL A 48 10.64 -6.69 -1.76
N GLU A 49 10.62 -7.99 -1.54
CA GLU A 49 11.67 -8.72 -0.83
C GLU A 49 12.14 -9.88 -1.70
N ASN A 50 13.45 -9.92 -1.98
CA ASN A 50 14.04 -10.95 -2.86
C ASN A 50 13.31 -11.10 -4.21
N GLY A 51 12.90 -9.98 -4.80
CA GLY A 51 12.16 -9.96 -6.07
C GLY A 51 10.70 -10.38 -5.97
N LYS A 52 10.20 -10.63 -4.77
CA LYS A 52 8.80 -11.00 -4.52
C LYS A 52 8.01 -9.83 -3.97
N SER A 53 6.84 -9.61 -4.52
CA SER A 53 5.87 -8.64 -4.02
C SER A 53 5.12 -9.23 -2.82
N ILE A 54 5.19 -8.56 -1.68
CA ILE A 54 4.60 -9.03 -0.43
C ILE A 54 3.63 -7.98 0.11
N LEU A 55 2.46 -8.43 0.50
CA LEU A 55 1.47 -7.64 1.23
C LEU A 55 1.42 -8.11 2.67
N ARG A 56 1.43 -7.16 3.60
CA ARG A 56 1.47 -7.45 5.04
C ARG A 56 0.51 -6.53 5.77
N VAL A 57 -0.39 -7.12 6.57
CA VAL A 57 -1.29 -6.32 7.41
C VAL A 57 -0.57 -5.78 8.63
N SER A 58 -0.99 -4.60 9.08
CA SER A 58 -0.43 -3.95 10.28
C SER A 58 -0.77 -4.73 11.55
N ALA A 59 -0.01 -4.44 12.63
CA ALA A 59 -0.18 -5.13 13.90
C ALA A 59 -1.58 -4.96 14.51
N ASP A 60 -2.22 -3.82 14.27
CA ASP A 60 -3.56 -3.50 14.75
C ASP A 60 -4.71 -4.06 13.89
N PHE A 61 -4.38 -4.69 12.77
CA PHE A 61 -5.38 -5.37 11.95
C PHE A 61 -5.94 -6.59 12.70
N LYS A 62 -7.24 -6.66 12.77
CA LYS A 62 -7.96 -7.79 13.35
C LYS A 62 -8.56 -8.63 12.25
N VAL A 63 -8.16 -9.89 12.18
CA VAL A 63 -8.75 -10.85 11.25
C VAL A 63 -10.22 -11.06 11.66
N PRO A 64 -11.18 -10.84 10.75
CA PRO A 64 -12.59 -11.03 11.08
C PRO A 64 -12.90 -12.44 11.55
N ASP A 65 -13.79 -12.55 12.55
CA ASP A 65 -14.27 -13.82 13.06
C ASP A 65 -15.39 -14.36 12.15
N THR A 66 -14.98 -14.83 10.99
CA THR A 66 -15.85 -15.43 9.99
C THR A 66 -15.27 -16.78 9.55
N PRO A 67 -16.06 -17.67 8.94
CA PRO A 67 -15.59 -19.02 8.60
C PRO A 67 -14.38 -19.05 7.67
N ALA A 68 -14.28 -18.13 6.71
CA ALA A 68 -13.27 -18.20 5.67
C ALA A 68 -12.78 -16.81 5.20
N PRO A 69 -12.20 -15.98 6.11
CA PRO A 69 -11.63 -14.70 5.69
C PRO A 69 -10.42 -14.95 4.78
N THR A 70 -10.45 -14.35 3.61
CA THR A 70 -9.51 -14.61 2.52
C THR A 70 -8.93 -13.30 1.97
N TRP A 71 -7.64 -13.30 1.68
CA TRP A 71 -6.96 -12.23 0.96
C TRP A 71 -7.46 -12.16 -0.47
N ARG A 72 -7.83 -10.97 -0.89
CA ARG A 72 -8.23 -10.71 -2.27
C ARG A 72 -7.67 -9.35 -2.70
N VAL A 73 -7.22 -9.25 -3.94
CA VAL A 73 -6.70 -7.99 -4.48
C VAL A 73 -7.45 -7.63 -5.75
N VAL A 74 -7.53 -6.32 -5.99
CA VAL A 74 -8.16 -5.75 -7.18
C VAL A 74 -7.12 -4.88 -7.88
N ASP A 75 -6.95 -5.08 -9.17
CA ASP A 75 -6.05 -4.28 -9.98
C ASP A 75 -6.73 -3.01 -10.54
N SER A 76 -5.96 -2.16 -11.19
CA SER A 76 -6.45 -0.90 -11.77
C SER A 76 -7.44 -1.10 -12.93
N LYS A 77 -7.52 -2.31 -13.48
CA LYS A 77 -8.47 -2.68 -14.54
C LYS A 77 -9.75 -3.31 -14.00
N GLY A 78 -9.85 -3.46 -12.67
CA GLY A 78 -10.98 -4.09 -12.02
C GLY A 78 -10.94 -5.62 -11.93
N ASN A 79 -9.82 -6.23 -12.32
CA ASN A 79 -9.65 -7.68 -12.14
C ASN A 79 -9.48 -8.03 -10.68
N ILE A 80 -10.11 -9.11 -10.25
CA ILE A 80 -10.10 -9.59 -8.87
C ILE A 80 -9.32 -10.89 -8.81
N TYR A 81 -8.39 -10.95 -7.86
CA TYR A 81 -7.56 -12.13 -7.62
C TYR A 81 -7.74 -12.59 -6.19
N THR A 82 -8.21 -13.82 -6.01
CA THR A 82 -8.29 -14.45 -4.70
C THR A 82 -6.94 -15.08 -4.37
N LEU A 83 -6.42 -14.74 -3.22
CA LEU A 83 -5.14 -15.23 -2.73
C LEU A 83 -5.36 -16.24 -1.59
N ASP A 84 -4.51 -16.21 -0.59
CA ASP A 84 -4.57 -17.17 0.51
C ASP A 84 -5.64 -16.81 1.57
N ALA A 85 -6.04 -17.81 2.34
CA ALA A 85 -6.86 -17.59 3.52
C ALA A 85 -6.06 -16.92 4.64
N PHE A 86 -6.71 -16.05 5.42
CA PHE A 86 -6.09 -15.44 6.60
C PHE A 86 -5.89 -16.42 7.76
N LYS A 87 -6.70 -17.47 7.81
CA LYS A 87 -6.62 -18.48 8.87
C LYS A 87 -6.15 -19.81 8.32
N VAL A 88 -5.16 -20.39 8.97
CA VAL A 88 -4.69 -21.73 8.67
C VAL A 88 -5.50 -22.73 9.51
N LYS A 89 -5.92 -23.83 8.91
CA LYS A 89 -6.85 -24.81 9.52
C LYS A 89 -6.36 -25.44 10.82
N ALA A 90 -5.08 -25.44 11.09
CA ALA A 90 -4.49 -26.03 12.30
C ALA A 90 -4.11 -24.94 13.30
N GLY A 91 -4.94 -24.75 14.32
CA GLY A 91 -4.68 -23.82 15.41
C GLY A 91 -5.15 -22.38 15.10
N ASN A 92 -4.77 -21.44 15.96
CA ASN A 92 -5.11 -20.02 15.83
C ASN A 92 -4.10 -19.24 14.97
N ASN A 93 -3.41 -19.90 14.06
CA ASN A 93 -2.40 -19.29 13.23
C ASN A 93 -3.04 -18.44 12.13
N GLU A 94 -2.72 -17.16 12.13
CA GLU A 94 -3.14 -16.21 11.13
C GLU A 94 -2.07 -16.02 10.07
N LYS A 95 -2.46 -15.98 8.82
CA LYS A 95 -1.58 -15.63 7.71
C LYS A 95 -1.65 -14.13 7.44
N ARG A 96 -0.82 -13.38 8.14
CA ARG A 96 -0.84 -11.91 8.14
C ARG A 96 -0.06 -11.28 6.99
N GLU A 97 0.60 -12.09 6.18
CA GLU A 97 1.27 -11.68 4.95
C GLU A 97 0.98 -12.64 3.82
N VAL A 98 1.05 -12.15 2.61
CA VAL A 98 0.84 -12.95 1.41
C VAL A 98 1.81 -12.53 0.32
N VAL A 99 2.34 -13.49 -0.42
CA VAL A 99 3.12 -13.23 -1.63
C VAL A 99 2.14 -13.02 -2.78
N VAL A 100 2.27 -11.91 -3.45
CA VAL A 100 1.47 -11.61 -4.64
C VAL A 100 2.03 -12.42 -5.81
N PRO A 101 1.20 -13.18 -6.52
CA PRO A 101 1.64 -13.89 -7.71
C PRO A 101 2.23 -12.93 -8.76
N SER A 102 3.25 -13.37 -9.48
CA SER A 102 3.98 -12.54 -10.43
C SER A 102 3.13 -12.02 -11.61
N TYR A 103 1.99 -12.66 -11.87
CA TYR A 103 1.07 -12.22 -12.92
C TYR A 103 0.09 -11.12 -12.47
N VAL A 104 0.08 -10.77 -11.20
CA VAL A 104 -0.79 -9.69 -10.66
C VAL A 104 -0.01 -8.40 -10.66
N HIS A 105 -0.52 -7.40 -11.38
CA HIS A 105 0.10 -6.09 -11.51
C HIS A 105 -0.91 -4.98 -11.28
N GLY A 106 -0.44 -3.84 -10.78
CA GLY A 106 -1.26 -2.65 -10.65
C GLY A 106 -2.35 -2.76 -9.60
N ILE A 107 -2.05 -3.33 -8.43
CA ILE A 107 -3.01 -3.46 -7.34
C ILE A 107 -3.40 -2.09 -6.82
N VAL A 108 -4.70 -1.83 -6.75
CA VAL A 108 -5.27 -0.60 -6.20
C VAL A 108 -6.00 -0.82 -4.89
N LYS A 109 -6.48 -2.04 -4.64
CA LYS A 109 -7.21 -2.39 -3.42
C LYS A 109 -6.79 -3.76 -2.90
N VAL A 110 -6.80 -3.88 -1.59
CA VAL A 110 -6.74 -5.16 -0.88
C VAL A 110 -8.07 -5.35 -0.18
N GLN A 111 -8.66 -6.50 -0.36
CA GLN A 111 -9.96 -6.85 0.21
C GLN A 111 -9.81 -8.03 1.15
N VAL A 112 -10.62 -8.02 2.19
CA VAL A 112 -10.88 -9.20 3.03
C VAL A 112 -12.25 -9.71 2.65
N TYR A 113 -12.28 -10.94 2.17
CA TYR A 113 -13.47 -11.56 1.59
C TYR A 113 -13.78 -12.87 2.30
N CYS A 114 -15.03 -13.08 2.66
CA CYS A 114 -15.44 -14.37 3.20
C CYS A 114 -15.77 -15.32 2.06
N ALA A 115 -14.87 -16.27 1.81
CA ALA A 115 -15.04 -17.22 0.71
C ALA A 115 -16.22 -18.18 0.92
N TRP A 116 -16.62 -18.41 2.16
CA TRP A 116 -17.77 -19.27 2.48
C TRP A 116 -19.11 -18.57 2.24
N ALA A 117 -19.25 -17.34 2.73
CA ALA A 117 -20.49 -16.55 2.59
C ALA A 117 -20.55 -15.74 1.31
N GLU A 118 -19.44 -15.66 0.57
CA GLU A 118 -19.30 -14.87 -0.67
C GLU A 118 -19.62 -13.38 -0.45
N VAL A 119 -19.10 -12.81 0.64
CA VAL A 119 -19.32 -11.40 0.98
C VAL A 119 -18.02 -10.67 1.22
N LEU A 120 -17.99 -9.40 0.83
CA LEU A 120 -16.90 -8.49 1.15
C LEU A 120 -16.98 -8.11 2.63
N LEU A 121 -15.89 -8.34 3.37
CA LEU A 121 -15.79 -8.01 4.78
C LEU A 121 -15.20 -6.61 5.01
N GLY A 122 -14.36 -6.16 4.13
CA GLY A 122 -13.75 -4.83 4.13
C GLY A 122 -12.67 -4.68 3.08
N GLU A 123 -12.26 -3.46 2.85
CA GLU A 123 -11.22 -3.16 1.87
C GLU A 123 -10.36 -1.96 2.27
N ALA A 124 -9.14 -1.95 1.78
CA ALA A 124 -8.18 -0.86 1.91
C ALA A 124 -7.61 -0.51 0.53
N GLY A 125 -7.37 0.77 0.28
CA GLY A 125 -6.91 1.25 -1.02
C GLY A 125 -5.51 1.83 -0.97
N PHE A 126 -4.79 1.69 -2.08
CA PHE A 126 -3.53 2.40 -2.32
C PHE A 126 -3.79 3.68 -3.10
N SER A 127 -3.02 4.72 -2.83
CA SER A 127 -3.16 6.02 -3.51
C SER A 127 -2.77 5.96 -4.99
N SER A 128 -1.94 5.01 -5.36
CA SER A 128 -1.57 4.69 -6.73
C SER A 128 -1.37 3.20 -6.89
N PRO A 129 -1.53 2.66 -8.12
CA PRO A 129 -1.34 1.23 -8.34
C PRO A 129 0.07 0.77 -7.95
N ILE A 130 0.14 -0.39 -7.33
CA ILE A 130 1.40 -1.05 -6.94
C ILE A 130 1.62 -2.30 -7.79
N THR A 131 2.87 -2.57 -8.07
CA THR A 131 3.27 -3.74 -8.88
C THR A 131 4.12 -4.71 -8.08
#